data_bfd574e6c6e09a6d870d22b2c1786877
#
_entry.id   bfd574e6c6e09a6d870d22b2c1786877
#
_cell.length_a   1.000
_cell.length_b   1.000
_cell.length_c   1.000
_cell.angle_alpha   90.00
_cell.angle_beta   90.00
_cell.angle_gamma   90.00
#
_symmetry.space_group_name_H-M   'P 1'
#
loop_
_entity.id
_entity.type
_entity.pdbx_description
1 polymer ?
#
loop_
_entity_poly.entity_id
_entity_poly.type
_entity_poly.pdbx_seq_one_letter_code
_entity_poly.pdbx_strand_id
1 'polypeptide(L)'
;MRVLHYCRGMGKGGEKDDCPPRAAFKGSPKKRWVVDGVSYDLTPFLAKHPGGPDFLLWSANRDISIAVHTYHKDPERTVLPLLRRYRCEEPAVKSVKRLMGVPQFLLPPQFDAVTDTPSYDWGPGTFLADLVKEMARPAVTRAVKAADAAFDRHALILLFMYGVIVSAWLSCVLRPSVAAIALILLRTALAGAGHSFVHRPKSPWGALFDFNYVGHCTTAVDGHALLHHGYTQTEADVKRGFFGGMMGVARAYRVPIHTLHKLGHVVTGCLVRQVDLQLERDAEEHQGVEDLKRALGLGNWAHVGFWAVHVCLRVELYVAWRQGLCWSWLFQFIGSLWLNTLLVVSSHDFDDLGDESERDWAVFQLAETHDMSITGWPRLDCWLSAGLAPHRAHHLLPYQRSAYANIASEPAIRRVCERRGIAWDPPKALGSEILPVVARRLFAPACDPATREALYADAVAEHASWRQLAYCVSYVAAGVCGIGSI
;
A
#
# COMPACT_ATOMS: atom_id res chain seq x y z
N MET A 1 -20.24 -4.23 9.06
CA MET A 1 -21.59 -3.90 9.61
C MET A 1 -22.42 -2.98 8.71
N ARG A 2 -21.85 -1.96 8.05
CA ARG A 2 -22.60 -1.13 7.07
C ARG A 2 -23.08 -1.91 5.83
N VAL A 3 -22.31 -2.86 5.33
CA VAL A 3 -22.67 -3.71 4.19
C VAL A 3 -23.89 -4.61 4.50
N LEU A 4 -24.03 -5.08 5.74
CA LEU A 4 -25.16 -5.93 6.16
C LEU A 4 -26.49 -5.14 6.32
N HIS A 5 -26.46 -3.83 6.52
CA HIS A 5 -27.68 -3.02 6.54
C HIS A 5 -28.28 -2.78 5.15
N TYR A 6 -27.46 -2.88 4.10
CA TYR A 6 -27.90 -2.67 2.72
C TYR A 6 -28.75 -3.83 2.15
N CYS A 7 -28.52 -5.05 2.64
CA CYS A 7 -29.27 -6.23 2.18
C CYS A 7 -30.67 -6.37 2.81
N ARG A 8 -31.05 -5.56 3.78
CA ARG A 8 -32.37 -5.64 4.44
C ARG A 8 -33.50 -4.89 3.73
N GLY A 9 -33.23 -4.16 2.65
CA GLY A 9 -34.20 -3.34 1.92
C GLY A 9 -34.86 -4.00 0.70
N MET A 10 -34.54 -5.28 0.39
CA MET A 10 -35.20 -5.98 -0.72
C MET A 10 -36.43 -6.81 -0.23
N GLY A 11 -37.44 -6.15 0.24
CA GLY A 11 -38.75 -6.72 0.56
C GLY A 11 -39.81 -6.23 -0.44
N LYS A 12 -40.32 -7.18 -1.16
CA LYS A 12 -41.51 -7.24 -2.03
C LYS A 12 -42.45 -6.02 -2.07
N GLY A 13 -42.86 -5.73 -3.31
CA GLY A 13 -43.74 -4.65 -3.71
C GLY A 13 -45.08 -4.59 -2.98
N GLY A 14 -45.63 -3.39 -2.96
CA GLY A 14 -46.97 -3.04 -2.61
C GLY A 14 -47.02 -1.74 -1.82
N GLU A 15 -47.77 -0.79 -2.40
CA GLU A 15 -48.20 0.50 -1.85
C GLU A 15 -47.22 1.67 -1.91
N LYS A 16 -47.67 2.68 -2.60
CA LYS A 16 -47.15 4.04 -2.53
C LYS A 16 -47.40 4.57 -1.12
N ASP A 17 -46.53 4.24 -0.21
CA ASP A 17 -46.47 4.95 1.05
C ASP A 17 -45.75 6.27 0.83
N ASP A 18 -46.42 7.35 1.17
CA ASP A 18 -45.89 8.69 1.37
C ASP A 18 -44.78 8.62 2.44
N CYS A 19 -43.62 8.17 2.03
CA CYS A 19 -42.44 8.33 2.83
C CYS A 19 -42.20 9.84 2.93
N PRO A 20 -42.26 10.45 4.12
CA PRO A 20 -41.96 11.86 4.26
C PRO A 20 -40.63 12.13 3.59
N PRO A 21 -40.51 13.24 2.82
CA PRO A 21 -39.24 13.56 2.16
C PRO A 21 -38.17 13.43 3.23
N ARG A 22 -37.22 12.48 3.03
CA ARG A 22 -36.06 12.32 3.91
C ARG A 22 -35.57 13.71 4.13
N ALA A 23 -35.60 14.16 5.37
CA ALA A 23 -34.99 15.45 5.76
C ALA A 23 -33.64 15.47 5.08
N ALA A 24 -33.50 16.31 4.08
CA ALA A 24 -32.25 16.48 3.38
C ALA A 24 -31.20 16.60 4.47
N PHE A 25 -30.26 15.68 4.51
CA PHE A 25 -29.15 15.74 5.46
C PHE A 25 -28.61 17.15 5.29
N LYS A 26 -28.90 18.02 6.24
CA LYS A 26 -28.46 19.40 6.20
C LYS A 26 -26.94 19.36 6.19
N GLY A 27 -26.40 19.58 4.97
CA GLY A 27 -24.99 19.77 4.71
C GLY A 27 -24.13 18.56 5.07
N SER A 28 -23.88 17.66 4.11
CA SER A 28 -22.62 16.91 4.14
C SER A 28 -21.50 17.90 4.42
N PRO A 29 -20.63 17.62 5.41
CA PRO A 29 -19.54 18.56 5.71
C PRO A 29 -18.76 18.80 4.42
N LYS A 30 -18.68 20.07 4.01
CA LYS A 30 -17.99 20.47 2.80
C LYS A 30 -16.60 19.89 2.83
N LYS A 31 -16.17 19.23 1.76
CA LYS A 31 -14.82 18.68 1.65
C LYS A 31 -13.80 19.81 1.72
N ARG A 32 -12.79 19.67 2.56
CA ARG A 32 -11.68 20.61 2.71
C ARG A 32 -10.36 19.87 2.69
N TRP A 33 -9.34 20.53 2.24
CA TRP A 33 -7.96 20.06 2.25
C TRP A 33 -7.10 21.10 2.91
N VAL A 34 -6.15 20.67 3.71
CA VAL A 34 -5.18 21.56 4.36
C VAL A 34 -3.84 21.41 3.68
N VAL A 35 -3.21 22.52 3.36
CA VAL A 35 -1.82 22.57 2.89
C VAL A 35 -1.12 23.70 3.65
N ASP A 36 -0.03 23.36 4.33
CA ASP A 36 0.77 24.31 5.12
C ASP A 36 -0.08 25.17 6.08
N GLY A 37 -1.05 24.51 6.72
CA GLY A 37 -1.95 25.15 7.68
C GLY A 37 -3.08 25.99 7.06
N VAL A 38 -3.18 26.06 5.74
CA VAL A 38 -4.23 26.81 5.03
C VAL A 38 -5.27 25.87 4.48
N SER A 39 -6.56 26.20 4.64
CA SER A 39 -7.68 25.42 4.11
C SER A 39 -8.03 25.78 2.67
N TYR A 40 -8.39 24.75 1.89
CA TYR A 40 -8.76 24.86 0.49
C TYR A 40 -10.03 24.06 0.17
N ASP A 41 -10.89 24.60 -0.70
CA ASP A 41 -11.98 23.87 -1.33
C ASP A 41 -11.53 23.38 -2.72
N LEU A 42 -11.03 22.15 -2.80
CA LEU A 42 -10.57 21.57 -4.07
C LEU A 42 -11.69 20.86 -4.83
N THR A 43 -12.94 20.89 -4.37
CA THR A 43 -14.08 20.24 -5.02
C THR A 43 -14.19 20.63 -6.51
N PRO A 44 -14.09 21.93 -6.91
CA PRO A 44 -14.16 22.31 -8.33
C PRO A 44 -12.94 21.87 -9.16
N PHE A 45 -11.87 21.42 -8.50
CA PHE A 45 -10.63 20.98 -9.14
C PHE A 45 -10.51 19.46 -9.30
N LEU A 46 -11.33 18.68 -8.60
CA LEU A 46 -11.24 17.21 -8.59
C LEU A 46 -11.13 16.61 -9.99
N ALA A 47 -12.06 16.95 -10.90
CA ALA A 47 -12.06 16.44 -12.27
C ALA A 47 -10.90 16.96 -13.13
N LYS A 48 -10.26 18.05 -12.72
CA LYS A 48 -9.17 18.72 -13.45
C LYS A 48 -7.79 18.31 -12.95
N HIS A 49 -7.72 17.61 -11.83
CA HIS A 49 -6.45 17.20 -11.24
C HIS A 49 -5.67 16.27 -12.18
N PRO A 50 -4.42 16.61 -12.57
CA PRO A 50 -3.64 15.82 -13.51
C PRO A 50 -3.39 14.38 -13.05
N GLY A 51 -3.26 14.14 -11.74
CA GLY A 51 -3.13 12.83 -11.12
C GLY A 51 -4.42 12.01 -11.04
N GLY A 52 -5.58 12.57 -11.43
CA GLY A 52 -6.90 12.00 -11.22
C GLY A 52 -7.55 12.50 -9.93
N PRO A 53 -8.84 12.29 -9.76
CA PRO A 53 -9.57 12.74 -8.58
C PRO A 53 -9.27 11.90 -7.35
N ASP A 54 -8.82 10.67 -7.50
CA ASP A 54 -8.79 9.66 -6.43
C ASP A 54 -7.92 10.07 -5.23
N PHE A 55 -6.71 10.58 -5.47
CA PHE A 55 -5.86 11.08 -4.39
C PHE A 55 -6.53 12.19 -3.57
N LEU A 56 -7.20 13.12 -4.26
CA LEU A 56 -7.90 14.21 -3.60
C LEU A 56 -9.15 13.71 -2.85
N LEU A 57 -9.89 12.77 -3.44
CA LEU A 57 -11.08 12.20 -2.79
C LEU A 57 -10.73 11.43 -1.53
N TRP A 58 -9.69 10.60 -1.57
CA TRP A 58 -9.24 9.83 -0.42
C TRP A 58 -8.58 10.69 0.66
N SER A 59 -8.06 11.85 0.31
CA SER A 59 -7.45 12.79 1.25
C SER A 59 -8.38 13.93 1.69
N ALA A 60 -9.66 13.88 1.34
CA ALA A 60 -10.63 14.89 1.76
C ALA A 60 -10.70 15.03 3.29
N ASN A 61 -10.81 16.25 3.78
CA ASN A 61 -10.83 16.62 5.20
C ASN A 61 -9.53 16.28 5.96
N ARG A 62 -8.37 16.41 5.29
CA ARG A 62 -7.05 16.09 5.83
C ARG A 62 -6.03 17.15 5.52
N ASP A 63 -4.94 17.07 6.27
CA ASP A 63 -3.69 17.74 5.90
C ASP A 63 -3.02 16.91 4.80
N ILE A 64 -2.77 17.54 3.67
CA ILE A 64 -2.10 16.97 2.50
C ILE A 64 -0.79 17.69 2.16
N SER A 65 -0.24 18.46 3.07
CA SER A 65 0.99 19.21 2.87
C SER A 65 2.11 18.32 2.34
N ILE A 66 2.35 17.20 3.01
CA ILE A 66 3.37 16.23 2.59
C ILE A 66 3.11 15.75 1.17
N ALA A 67 1.89 15.33 0.85
CA ALA A 67 1.55 14.84 -0.49
C ALA A 67 1.73 15.93 -1.55
N VAL A 68 1.41 17.19 -1.26
CA VAL A 68 1.64 18.32 -2.16
C VAL A 68 3.12 18.53 -2.42
N HIS A 69 3.94 18.52 -1.39
CA HIS A 69 5.37 18.79 -1.52
C HIS A 69 6.15 17.61 -2.12
N THR A 70 5.69 16.37 -1.93
CA THR A 70 6.45 15.17 -2.33
C THR A 70 6.01 14.55 -3.66
N TYR A 71 4.72 14.62 -4.01
CA TYR A 71 4.21 14.05 -5.28
C TYR A 71 4.31 15.01 -6.47
N HIS A 72 4.61 16.28 -6.25
CA HIS A 72 4.75 17.25 -7.33
C HIS A 72 6.22 17.64 -7.48
N LYS A 73 6.73 17.59 -8.71
CA LYS A 73 8.16 17.83 -9.01
C LYS A 73 8.64 19.25 -8.64
N ASP A 74 7.75 20.22 -8.67
CA ASP A 74 8.05 21.63 -8.35
C ASP A 74 6.76 22.26 -7.80
N PRO A 75 6.38 21.94 -6.54
CA PRO A 75 5.13 22.40 -5.95
C PRO A 75 5.08 23.91 -5.79
N GLU A 76 6.20 24.54 -5.43
CA GLU A 76 6.31 26.00 -5.27
C GLU A 76 5.92 26.77 -6.54
N ARG A 77 6.33 26.27 -7.68
CA ARG A 77 6.07 26.91 -8.96
C ARG A 77 4.73 26.53 -9.58
N THR A 78 4.27 25.31 -9.37
CA THR A 78 3.13 24.77 -10.13
C THR A 78 1.87 24.59 -9.29
N VAL A 79 1.98 24.17 -8.04
CA VAL A 79 0.84 23.77 -7.20
C VAL A 79 0.41 24.90 -6.27
N LEU A 80 1.32 25.44 -5.47
CA LEU A 80 0.97 26.47 -4.48
C LEU A 80 0.33 27.73 -5.10
N PRO A 81 0.79 28.25 -6.28
CA PRO A 81 0.09 29.35 -6.95
C PRO A 81 -1.32 28.97 -7.42
N LEU A 82 -1.54 27.70 -7.82
CA LEU A 82 -2.85 27.21 -8.22
C LEU A 82 -3.79 27.12 -7.01
N LEU A 83 -3.32 26.60 -5.89
CA LEU A 83 -4.10 26.43 -4.67
C LEU A 83 -4.69 27.74 -4.16
N ARG A 84 -4.01 28.87 -4.32
CA ARG A 84 -4.50 30.21 -3.92
C ARG A 84 -5.89 30.53 -4.45
N ARG A 85 -6.28 29.96 -5.61
CA ARG A 85 -7.60 30.15 -6.22
C ARG A 85 -8.72 29.43 -5.51
N TYR A 86 -8.37 28.46 -4.66
CA TYR A 86 -9.30 27.56 -3.95
C TYR A 86 -9.26 27.76 -2.44
N ARG A 87 -8.55 28.80 -1.98
CA ARG A 87 -8.46 29.13 -0.55
C ARG A 87 -9.85 29.40 0.00
N CYS A 88 -10.14 28.87 1.19
CA CYS A 88 -11.36 29.13 1.94
C CYS A 88 -11.05 29.55 3.37
N GLU A 89 -12.00 30.27 3.99
CA GLU A 89 -11.84 30.80 5.35
C GLU A 89 -12.27 29.79 6.44
N GLU A 90 -12.84 28.66 6.04
CA GLU A 90 -13.24 27.63 6.99
C GLU A 90 -12.03 27.04 7.71
N PRO A 91 -12.18 26.73 9.02
CA PRO A 91 -11.05 26.30 9.84
C PRO A 91 -10.36 25.06 9.25
N ALA A 92 -9.04 25.06 9.32
CA ALA A 92 -8.21 23.96 8.92
C ALA A 92 -8.50 22.70 9.75
N VAL A 93 -8.81 21.61 9.10
CA VAL A 93 -8.90 20.31 9.77
C VAL A 93 -7.48 19.74 9.82
N LYS A 94 -6.89 19.73 11.00
CA LYS A 94 -5.60 19.06 11.25
C LYS A 94 -5.86 17.67 11.79
N SER A 95 -6.31 16.75 11.00
CA SER A 95 -6.39 15.36 11.45
C SER A 95 -6.05 14.41 10.32
N VAL A 96 -5.19 13.46 10.60
CA VAL A 96 -5.05 12.28 9.76
C VAL A 96 -6.15 11.32 10.19
N LYS A 97 -7.28 11.39 9.52
CA LYS A 97 -8.30 10.35 9.68
C LYS A 97 -7.85 9.13 8.89
N ARG A 98 -8.14 7.99 9.42
CA ARG A 98 -7.94 6.72 8.78
C ARG A 98 -8.81 6.60 7.54
N LEU A 99 -8.19 6.31 6.40
CA LEU A 99 -8.86 6.08 5.13
C LEU A 99 -9.20 4.61 4.87
N MET A 100 -8.53 3.71 5.57
CA MET A 100 -8.74 2.29 5.32
C MET A 100 -9.97 1.85 6.12
N GLY A 101 -11.06 1.45 5.49
CA GLY A 101 -12.23 0.83 6.13
C GLY A 101 -11.91 -0.42 6.95
N VAL A 102 -10.75 -0.44 7.58
CA VAL A 102 -10.32 -1.50 8.48
C VAL A 102 -11.13 -1.40 9.76
N PRO A 103 -11.85 -2.45 10.16
CA PRO A 103 -12.55 -2.46 11.41
C PRO A 103 -11.62 -2.06 12.56
N GLN A 104 -12.06 -1.11 13.38
CA GLN A 104 -11.26 -0.53 14.44
C GLN A 104 -10.67 -1.57 15.41
N PHE A 105 -11.40 -2.67 15.66
CA PHE A 105 -10.93 -3.75 16.52
C PHE A 105 -9.71 -4.51 15.97
N LEU A 106 -9.38 -4.32 14.70
CA LEU A 106 -8.19 -4.92 14.05
C LEU A 106 -6.96 -4.03 14.10
N LEU A 107 -7.10 -2.87 14.68
CA LEU A 107 -6.08 -1.85 14.64
C LEU A 107 -5.84 -1.28 16.03
N PRO A 108 -4.60 -0.86 16.29
CA PRO A 108 -4.27 -0.22 17.55
C PRO A 108 -5.15 1.01 17.80
N PRO A 109 -5.61 1.25 19.03
CA PRO A 109 -6.47 2.39 19.39
C PRO A 109 -5.89 3.76 18.99
N GLN A 110 -4.58 3.90 18.99
CA GLN A 110 -3.88 5.12 18.59
C GLN A 110 -4.13 5.55 17.14
N PHE A 111 -4.65 4.66 16.29
CA PHE A 111 -4.98 5.03 14.92
C PHE A 111 -6.34 5.72 14.76
N ASP A 112 -7.09 5.91 15.81
CA ASP A 112 -8.44 6.48 15.71
C ASP A 112 -8.49 7.97 15.46
N ALA A 113 -7.53 8.69 15.93
CA ALA A 113 -7.41 10.12 15.68
C ALA A 113 -5.97 10.53 15.95
N VAL A 114 -5.09 10.44 14.99
CA VAL A 114 -3.84 11.18 15.07
C VAL A 114 -4.21 12.65 14.87
N THR A 115 -4.32 13.38 15.97
CA THR A 115 -4.62 14.80 15.96
C THR A 115 -3.38 15.63 15.68
N ASP A 116 -2.21 15.10 16.01
CA ASP A 116 -0.92 15.76 15.86
C ASP A 116 -0.07 14.98 14.87
N THR A 117 -0.05 15.41 13.62
CA THR A 117 0.88 14.91 12.62
C THR A 117 2.18 15.68 12.70
N PRO A 118 3.35 15.04 12.50
CA PRO A 118 4.60 15.74 12.37
C PRO A 118 4.50 16.84 11.32
N SER A 119 4.97 18.00 11.64
CA SER A 119 5.04 19.11 10.70
C SER A 119 6.47 19.29 10.23
N TYR A 120 6.64 19.34 8.93
CA TYR A 120 7.96 19.45 8.30
C TYR A 120 8.16 20.83 7.69
N ASP A 121 9.42 21.21 7.54
CA ASP A 121 9.82 22.43 6.87
C ASP A 121 9.96 22.19 5.36
N TRP A 122 9.45 23.11 4.56
CA TRP A 122 9.46 23.06 3.11
C TRP A 122 10.16 24.30 2.52
N GLY A 123 10.61 24.21 1.28
CA GLY A 123 11.16 25.33 0.56
C GLY A 123 12.69 25.45 0.63
N PRO A 124 13.23 26.66 0.38
CA PRO A 124 14.67 26.85 0.26
C PRO A 124 15.43 26.47 1.54
N GLY A 125 16.52 25.72 1.37
CA GLY A 125 17.31 25.24 2.49
C GLY A 125 17.02 23.81 2.93
N THR A 126 15.90 23.21 2.52
CA THR A 126 15.60 21.79 2.81
C THR A 126 16.31 20.86 1.84
N PHE A 127 16.49 19.61 2.26
CA PHE A 127 17.06 18.55 1.40
C PHE A 127 16.20 18.33 0.16
N LEU A 128 14.88 18.29 0.32
CA LEU A 128 13.95 18.08 -0.79
C LEU A 128 14.07 19.19 -1.85
N ALA A 129 14.21 20.44 -1.44
CA ALA A 129 14.38 21.56 -2.37
C ALA A 129 15.67 21.42 -3.19
N ASP A 130 16.78 20.96 -2.60
CA ASP A 130 18.01 20.70 -3.31
C ASP A 130 17.92 19.48 -4.22
N LEU A 131 17.20 18.44 -3.76
CA LEU A 131 16.94 17.24 -4.57
C LEU A 131 16.10 17.56 -5.80
N VAL A 132 15.08 18.39 -5.69
CA VAL A 132 14.27 18.85 -6.83
C VAL A 132 15.15 19.52 -7.91
N LYS A 133 16.11 20.38 -7.49
CA LYS A 133 17.07 20.99 -8.41
C LYS A 133 17.96 19.95 -9.11
N GLU A 134 18.46 18.96 -8.35
CA GLU A 134 19.28 17.89 -8.93
C GLU A 134 18.47 17.02 -9.92
N MET A 135 17.23 16.67 -9.56
CA MET A 135 16.34 15.86 -10.41
C MET A 135 15.94 16.60 -11.69
N ALA A 136 15.90 17.92 -11.66
CA ALA A 136 15.60 18.75 -12.85
C ALA A 136 16.74 18.78 -13.88
N ARG A 137 17.94 18.31 -13.55
CA ARG A 137 19.07 18.26 -14.51
C ARG A 137 18.71 17.40 -15.73
N PRO A 138 18.98 17.88 -16.96
CA PRO A 138 18.60 17.15 -18.18
C PRO A 138 19.15 15.73 -18.26
N ALA A 139 20.34 15.49 -17.74
CA ALA A 139 20.94 14.14 -17.70
C ALA A 139 20.15 13.19 -16.79
N VAL A 140 19.77 13.63 -15.57
CA VAL A 140 18.98 12.85 -14.62
C VAL A 140 17.60 12.58 -15.19
N THR A 141 16.92 13.60 -15.71
CA THR A 141 15.58 13.45 -16.32
C THR A 141 15.59 12.45 -17.49
N ARG A 142 16.62 12.46 -18.35
CA ARG A 142 16.77 11.48 -19.43
C ARG A 142 17.01 10.06 -18.90
N ALA A 143 17.88 9.92 -17.90
CA ALA A 143 18.17 8.64 -17.29
C ALA A 143 16.91 8.01 -16.66
N VAL A 144 16.13 8.78 -15.90
CA VAL A 144 14.88 8.36 -15.30
C VAL A 144 13.85 7.91 -16.35
N LYS A 145 13.66 8.69 -17.42
CA LYS A 145 12.75 8.31 -18.53
C LYS A 145 13.17 7.01 -19.21
N ALA A 146 14.46 6.85 -19.47
CA ALA A 146 14.98 5.62 -20.08
C ALA A 146 14.81 4.40 -19.14
N ALA A 147 14.99 4.62 -17.84
CA ALA A 147 14.78 3.61 -16.80
C ALA A 147 13.31 3.17 -16.71
N ASP A 148 12.36 4.11 -16.71
CA ASP A 148 10.93 3.81 -16.75
C ASP A 148 10.55 2.96 -17.95
N ALA A 149 11.01 3.34 -19.16
CA ALA A 149 10.73 2.57 -20.38
C ALA A 149 11.36 1.16 -20.35
N ALA A 150 12.53 1.01 -19.74
CA ALA A 150 13.16 -0.29 -19.56
C ALA A 150 12.39 -1.16 -18.56
N PHE A 151 11.93 -0.56 -17.46
CA PHE A 151 11.12 -1.25 -16.45
C PHE A 151 9.81 -1.78 -17.05
N ASP A 152 9.08 -0.92 -17.76
CA ASP A 152 7.79 -1.30 -18.36
C ASP A 152 7.97 -2.48 -19.34
N ARG A 153 9.05 -2.47 -20.15
CA ARG A 153 9.37 -3.61 -21.03
C ARG A 153 9.69 -4.88 -20.28
N HIS A 154 10.50 -4.80 -19.22
CA HIS A 154 10.86 -5.97 -18.42
C HIS A 154 9.63 -6.52 -17.67
N ALA A 155 8.75 -5.67 -17.15
CA ALA A 155 7.51 -6.09 -16.53
C ALA A 155 6.62 -6.90 -17.49
N LEU A 156 6.50 -6.45 -18.75
CA LEU A 156 5.77 -7.19 -19.78
C LEU A 156 6.44 -8.52 -20.14
N ILE A 157 7.78 -8.57 -20.20
CA ILE A 157 8.52 -9.82 -20.43
C ILE A 157 8.26 -10.80 -19.28
N LEU A 158 8.32 -10.34 -18.02
CA LEU A 158 8.03 -11.18 -16.86
C LEU A 158 6.59 -11.68 -16.85
N LEU A 159 5.63 -10.85 -17.24
CA LEU A 159 4.23 -11.26 -17.39
C LEU A 159 4.07 -12.34 -18.46
N PHE A 160 4.72 -12.18 -19.61
CA PHE A 160 4.75 -13.19 -20.65
C PHE A 160 5.39 -14.49 -20.17
N MET A 161 6.56 -14.42 -19.51
CA MET A 161 7.24 -15.57 -18.92
C MET A 161 6.34 -16.29 -17.90
N TYR A 162 5.62 -15.53 -17.07
CA TYR A 162 4.65 -16.09 -16.14
C TYR A 162 3.60 -16.95 -16.88
N GLY A 163 2.99 -16.42 -17.93
CA GLY A 163 2.02 -17.15 -18.74
C GLY A 163 2.60 -18.43 -19.36
N VAL A 164 3.83 -18.36 -19.90
CA VAL A 164 4.53 -19.52 -20.48
C VAL A 164 4.79 -20.59 -19.42
N ILE A 165 5.32 -20.21 -18.26
CA ILE A 165 5.67 -21.17 -17.19
C ILE A 165 4.41 -21.79 -16.57
N VAL A 166 3.35 -20.98 -16.34
CA VAL A 166 2.05 -21.52 -15.89
C VAL A 166 1.50 -22.53 -16.90
N SER A 167 1.51 -22.19 -18.18
CA SER A 167 1.04 -23.09 -19.23
C SER A 167 1.84 -24.40 -19.30
N ALA A 168 3.18 -24.31 -19.26
CA ALA A 168 4.05 -25.49 -19.27
C ALA A 168 3.88 -26.37 -18.02
N TRP A 169 3.67 -25.74 -16.86
CA TRP A 169 3.40 -26.46 -15.63
C TRP A 169 2.01 -27.14 -15.64
N LEU A 170 0.97 -26.41 -16.01
CA LEU A 170 -0.40 -26.96 -16.10
C LEU A 170 -0.54 -28.01 -17.21
N SER A 171 0.31 -28.01 -18.23
CA SER A 171 0.38 -29.07 -19.26
C SER A 171 1.28 -30.22 -18.85
N CYS A 172 1.78 -30.27 -17.62
CA CYS A 172 2.70 -31.30 -17.12
C CYS A 172 4.02 -31.42 -17.90
N VAL A 173 4.39 -30.42 -18.68
CA VAL A 173 5.68 -30.36 -19.40
C VAL A 173 6.79 -29.96 -18.44
N LEU A 174 6.50 -29.04 -17.50
CA LEU A 174 7.45 -28.59 -16.51
C LEU A 174 7.23 -29.31 -15.17
N ARG A 175 8.31 -29.82 -14.58
CA ARG A 175 8.23 -30.49 -13.27
C ARG A 175 7.67 -29.55 -12.20
N PRO A 176 6.76 -30.02 -11.33
CA PRO A 176 6.13 -29.16 -10.30
C PRO A 176 7.11 -28.42 -9.39
N SER A 177 8.24 -29.04 -9.01
CA SER A 177 9.27 -28.41 -8.17
C SER A 177 9.98 -27.26 -8.86
N VAL A 178 10.29 -27.39 -10.13
CA VAL A 178 10.94 -26.32 -10.93
C VAL A 178 9.95 -25.18 -11.16
N ALA A 179 8.70 -25.53 -11.53
CA ALA A 179 7.63 -24.58 -11.70
C ALA A 179 7.36 -23.78 -10.41
N ALA A 180 7.38 -24.47 -9.26
CA ALA A 180 7.14 -23.84 -7.97
C ALA A 180 8.14 -22.71 -7.68
N ILE A 181 9.44 -22.97 -7.81
CA ILE A 181 10.47 -21.94 -7.58
C ILE A 181 10.30 -20.79 -8.57
N ALA A 182 10.16 -21.08 -9.85
CA ALA A 182 10.02 -20.05 -10.87
C ALA A 182 8.78 -19.18 -10.67
N LEU A 183 7.63 -19.79 -10.33
CA LEU A 183 6.38 -19.07 -10.13
C LEU A 183 6.34 -18.28 -8.81
N ILE A 184 6.98 -18.75 -7.75
CA ILE A 184 7.18 -17.95 -6.53
C ILE A 184 7.93 -16.66 -6.87
N LEU A 185 9.07 -16.77 -7.56
CA LEU A 185 9.89 -15.61 -7.92
C LEU A 185 9.17 -14.68 -8.90
N LEU A 186 8.49 -15.22 -9.91
CA LEU A 186 7.77 -14.42 -10.89
C LEU A 186 6.57 -13.68 -10.27
N ARG A 187 5.76 -14.34 -9.44
CA ARG A 187 4.64 -13.68 -8.74
C ARG A 187 5.15 -12.58 -7.82
N THR A 188 6.27 -12.83 -7.13
CA THR A 188 6.92 -11.82 -6.28
C THR A 188 7.39 -10.61 -7.10
N ALA A 189 8.09 -10.83 -8.20
CA ALA A 189 8.56 -9.77 -9.08
C ALA A 189 7.39 -8.98 -9.71
N LEU A 190 6.35 -9.68 -10.16
CA LEU A 190 5.15 -9.06 -10.71
C LEU A 190 4.39 -8.23 -9.67
N ALA A 191 4.31 -8.70 -8.42
CA ALA A 191 3.75 -7.90 -7.34
C ALA A 191 4.50 -6.57 -7.16
N GLY A 192 5.82 -6.56 -7.31
CA GLY A 192 6.63 -5.33 -7.31
C GLY A 192 6.31 -4.40 -8.48
N ALA A 193 6.02 -4.96 -9.66
CA ALA A 193 5.51 -4.15 -10.76
C ALA A 193 4.14 -3.54 -10.40
N GLY A 194 3.21 -4.34 -9.86
CA GLY A 194 1.91 -3.88 -9.37
C GLY A 194 2.04 -2.76 -8.34
N HIS A 195 2.94 -2.91 -7.38
CA HIS A 195 3.27 -1.88 -6.39
C HIS A 195 3.72 -0.55 -7.06
N SER A 196 4.61 -0.62 -8.04
CA SER A 196 5.04 0.57 -8.78
C SER A 196 3.87 1.33 -9.43
N PHE A 197 2.78 0.63 -9.78
CA PHE A 197 1.57 1.26 -10.32
C PHE A 197 0.67 1.90 -9.28
N VAL A 198 0.83 1.59 -7.99
CA VAL A 198 0.12 2.31 -6.91
C VAL A 198 0.49 3.80 -6.91
N HIS A 199 1.73 4.12 -7.30
CA HIS A 199 2.22 5.49 -7.47
C HIS A 199 1.79 6.14 -8.81
N ARG A 200 1.00 5.44 -9.61
CA ARG A 200 0.48 5.89 -10.92
C ARG A 200 -1.05 5.78 -10.96
N PRO A 201 -1.79 6.59 -10.18
CA PRO A 201 -3.21 6.35 -9.89
C PRO A 201 -4.13 6.31 -11.12
N LYS A 202 -3.69 6.90 -12.25
CA LYS A 202 -4.43 6.83 -13.52
C LYS A 202 -4.17 5.59 -14.35
N SER A 203 -3.22 4.75 -13.96
CA SER A 203 -2.88 3.59 -14.77
C SER A 203 -3.82 2.42 -14.47
N PRO A 204 -4.58 1.92 -15.47
CA PRO A 204 -5.42 0.75 -15.28
C PRO A 204 -4.63 -0.57 -15.21
N TRP A 205 -3.31 -0.50 -15.43
CA TRP A 205 -2.48 -1.69 -15.65
C TRP A 205 -1.92 -2.32 -14.37
N GLY A 206 -1.93 -1.57 -13.24
CA GLY A 206 -1.30 -2.05 -12.01
C GLY A 206 -1.83 -3.39 -11.53
N ALA A 207 -3.12 -3.57 -11.56
CA ALA A 207 -3.76 -4.80 -11.13
C ALA A 207 -3.46 -6.01 -12.03
N LEU A 208 -3.05 -5.81 -13.30
CA LEU A 208 -2.63 -6.89 -14.21
C LEU A 208 -1.35 -7.61 -13.76
N PHE A 209 -0.61 -7.05 -12.83
CA PHE A 209 0.62 -7.63 -12.30
C PHE A 209 0.42 -8.30 -10.93
N ASP A 210 -0.76 -8.20 -10.32
CA ASP A 210 -0.97 -8.56 -8.91
C ASP A 210 -1.41 -10.02 -8.71
N PHE A 211 -0.60 -10.96 -9.19
CA PHE A 211 -0.90 -12.40 -9.13
C PHE A 211 -0.80 -13.04 -7.72
N ASN A 212 -0.63 -12.25 -6.68
CA ASN A 212 -0.71 -12.70 -5.30
C ASN A 212 -1.44 -11.71 -4.37
N TYR A 213 -2.11 -10.70 -4.93
CA TYR A 213 -2.85 -9.67 -4.21
C TYR A 213 -2.03 -8.81 -3.23
N VAL A 214 -0.72 -8.79 -3.34
CA VAL A 214 0.15 -7.98 -2.46
C VAL A 214 0.51 -6.64 -3.08
N GLY A 215 0.87 -6.64 -4.36
CA GLY A 215 1.51 -5.49 -5.00
C GLY A 215 0.57 -4.31 -5.23
N HIS A 216 -0.69 -4.53 -5.55
CA HIS A 216 -1.65 -3.47 -5.88
C HIS A 216 -2.86 -3.46 -4.96
N CYS A 217 -3.46 -4.63 -4.70
CA CYS A 217 -4.70 -4.70 -3.93
C CYS A 217 -4.52 -4.38 -2.45
N THR A 218 -3.44 -4.88 -1.82
CA THR A 218 -3.22 -4.69 -0.39
C THR A 218 -2.40 -3.45 -0.06
N THR A 219 -1.66 -2.90 -1.01
CA THR A 219 -0.93 -1.63 -0.86
C THR A 219 -1.73 -0.42 -1.34
N ALA A 220 -3.04 -0.46 -1.17
CA ALA A 220 -3.94 0.57 -1.68
C ALA A 220 -3.39 2.00 -1.52
N VAL A 221 -3.70 2.83 -2.49
CA VAL A 221 -3.16 4.21 -2.63
C VAL A 221 -3.33 5.03 -1.35
N ASP A 222 -4.48 4.90 -0.70
CA ASP A 222 -4.79 5.63 0.53
C ASP A 222 -3.82 5.30 1.67
N GLY A 223 -3.60 4.02 1.94
CA GLY A 223 -2.71 3.59 3.02
C GLY A 223 -1.24 3.71 2.65
N HIS A 224 -0.85 3.27 1.47
CA HIS A 224 0.55 3.25 1.08
C HIS A 224 1.05 4.63 0.65
N ALA A 225 0.44 5.21 -0.38
CA ALA A 225 0.97 6.43 -0.97
C ALA A 225 0.73 7.67 -0.11
N LEU A 226 -0.42 7.78 0.57
CA LEU A 226 -0.75 8.96 1.37
C LEU A 226 -0.24 8.87 2.81
N LEU A 227 -0.43 7.72 3.47
CA LEU A 227 -0.11 7.61 4.89
C LEU A 227 1.29 7.07 5.11
N HIS A 228 1.65 5.93 4.51
CA HIS A 228 2.96 5.35 4.73
C HIS A 228 4.09 6.23 4.19
N HIS A 229 4.07 6.63 2.92
CA HIS A 229 5.10 7.53 2.37
C HIS A 229 5.11 8.92 3.00
N GLY A 230 3.95 9.40 3.44
CA GLY A 230 3.87 10.71 4.10
C GLY A 230 4.46 10.70 5.50
N TYR A 231 4.15 9.66 6.25
CA TYR A 231 4.37 9.60 7.69
C TYR A 231 5.17 8.37 8.12
N THR A 232 6.08 7.89 7.27
CA THR A 232 6.90 6.69 7.49
C THR A 232 7.44 6.63 8.92
N GLN A 233 7.24 5.50 9.60
CA GLN A 233 7.70 5.23 10.97
C GLN A 233 7.19 6.19 12.05
N THR A 234 6.23 7.07 11.76
CA THR A 234 5.53 7.86 12.75
C THR A 234 4.27 7.15 13.27
N GLU A 235 3.60 7.70 14.25
CA GLU A 235 2.32 7.16 14.74
C GLU A 235 1.20 7.17 13.67
N ALA A 236 1.30 8.05 12.68
CA ALA A 236 0.37 8.12 11.56
C ALA A 236 0.63 7.08 10.46
N ASP A 237 1.77 6.40 10.48
CA ASP A 237 2.13 5.39 9.50
C ASP A 237 1.32 4.10 9.71
N VAL A 238 0.41 3.82 8.78
CA VAL A 238 -0.42 2.59 8.80
C VAL A 238 0.38 1.31 8.52
N LYS A 239 1.61 1.45 8.04
CA LYS A 239 2.53 0.32 7.80
C LYS A 239 3.52 0.13 8.95
N ARG A 240 3.61 1.09 9.83
CA ARG A 240 4.43 0.97 11.03
C ARG A 240 3.98 -0.22 11.87
N GLY A 241 4.94 -0.99 12.28
CA GLY A 241 4.62 -2.21 13.00
C GLY A 241 3.90 -3.21 12.11
N PHE A 242 4.47 -3.48 10.95
CA PHE A 242 3.99 -4.49 10.00
C PHE A 242 3.54 -5.78 10.68
N PHE A 243 4.26 -6.20 11.71
CA PHE A 243 3.81 -7.26 12.58
C PHE A 243 2.72 -6.81 13.57
N GLY A 244 2.26 -5.54 13.52
CA GLY A 244 1.31 -5.00 14.46
C GLY A 244 0.09 -5.88 14.62
N GLY A 245 -0.55 -6.26 13.53
CA GLY A 245 -1.65 -7.25 13.54
C GLY A 245 -1.23 -8.63 14.02
N MET A 246 0.00 -9.08 13.75
CA MET A 246 0.51 -10.37 14.20
C MET A 246 1.11 -10.33 15.61
N MET A 247 1.50 -9.17 16.11
CA MET A 247 2.11 -9.10 17.46
C MET A 247 1.17 -9.56 18.55
N GLY A 248 -0.14 -9.36 18.39
CA GLY A 248 -1.16 -9.89 19.28
C GLY A 248 -1.40 -11.39 19.14
N VAL A 249 -0.86 -12.04 18.13
CA VAL A 249 -0.98 -13.49 17.92
C VAL A 249 0.19 -14.20 18.59
N ALA A 250 -0.07 -15.26 19.34
CA ALA A 250 0.96 -16.10 19.93
C ALA A 250 1.94 -16.58 18.86
N ARG A 251 3.24 -16.51 19.15
CA ARG A 251 4.32 -16.75 18.17
C ARG A 251 4.20 -18.07 17.41
N ALA A 252 3.69 -19.12 18.05
CA ALA A 252 3.49 -20.42 17.41
C ALA A 252 2.39 -20.41 16.33
N TYR A 253 1.44 -19.48 16.43
CA TYR A 253 0.31 -19.37 15.49
C TYR A 253 0.50 -18.32 14.41
N ARG A 254 1.51 -17.45 14.49
CA ARG A 254 1.69 -16.33 13.57
C ARG A 254 1.79 -16.77 12.12
N VAL A 255 2.65 -17.75 11.84
CA VAL A 255 2.82 -18.24 10.47
C VAL A 255 1.54 -18.87 9.93
N PRO A 256 0.88 -19.83 10.62
CA PRO A 256 -0.40 -20.38 10.16
C PRO A 256 -1.49 -19.33 10.01
N ILE A 257 -1.68 -18.47 11.00
CA ILE A 257 -2.77 -17.48 10.99
C ILE A 257 -2.53 -16.40 9.93
N HIS A 258 -1.30 -15.93 9.76
CA HIS A 258 -0.98 -15.01 8.67
C HIS A 258 -1.17 -15.66 7.29
N THR A 259 -0.81 -16.93 7.15
CA THR A 259 -1.07 -17.69 5.93
C THR A 259 -2.57 -17.78 5.64
N LEU A 260 -3.40 -18.06 6.64
CA LEU A 260 -4.85 -18.08 6.48
C LEU A 260 -5.41 -16.69 6.15
N HIS A 261 -4.90 -15.63 6.77
CA HIS A 261 -5.25 -14.26 6.44
C HIS A 261 -4.99 -13.96 4.97
N LYS A 262 -3.82 -14.30 4.46
CA LYS A 262 -3.46 -14.06 3.04
C LYS A 262 -4.24 -14.95 2.08
N LEU A 263 -4.52 -16.20 2.43
CA LEU A 263 -5.40 -17.08 1.65
C LEU A 263 -6.84 -16.55 1.59
N GLY A 264 -7.29 -15.83 2.61
CA GLY A 264 -8.56 -15.12 2.59
C GLY A 264 -8.68 -14.16 1.40
N HIS A 265 -7.60 -13.50 1.01
CA HIS A 265 -7.57 -12.64 -0.18
C HIS A 265 -7.90 -13.40 -1.47
N VAL A 266 -7.52 -14.67 -1.59
CA VAL A 266 -7.88 -15.51 -2.74
C VAL A 266 -9.38 -15.74 -2.81
N VAL A 267 -10.04 -15.91 -1.65
CA VAL A 267 -11.48 -16.19 -1.57
C VAL A 267 -12.29 -15.04 -2.17
N THR A 268 -12.02 -13.83 -1.73
CA THR A 268 -12.77 -12.64 -2.14
C THR A 268 -12.07 -11.84 -3.25
N GLY A 269 -10.78 -12.11 -3.52
CA GLY A 269 -9.95 -11.34 -4.44
C GLY A 269 -9.82 -9.89 -4.01
N CYS A 270 -9.79 -9.61 -2.72
CA CYS A 270 -9.83 -8.26 -2.15
C CYS A 270 -11.07 -7.43 -2.56
N LEU A 271 -12.12 -8.10 -3.07
CA LEU A 271 -13.31 -7.43 -3.58
C LEU A 271 -14.01 -6.59 -2.51
N VAL A 272 -14.11 -7.13 -1.29
CA VAL A 272 -14.76 -6.41 -0.17
C VAL A 272 -14.04 -5.09 0.09
N ARG A 273 -12.70 -5.10 0.08
CA ARG A 273 -11.89 -3.88 0.27
C ARG A 273 -12.06 -2.91 -0.90
N GLN A 274 -12.11 -3.39 -2.13
CA GLN A 274 -12.31 -2.54 -3.31
C GLN A 274 -13.69 -1.87 -3.29
N VAL A 275 -14.72 -2.62 -2.90
CA VAL A 275 -16.09 -2.08 -2.74
C VAL A 275 -16.13 -1.03 -1.62
N ASP A 276 -15.50 -1.32 -0.48
CA ASP A 276 -15.47 -0.42 0.67
C ASP A 276 -14.78 0.92 0.33
N LEU A 277 -13.63 0.86 -0.31
CA LEU A 277 -12.91 2.06 -0.79
C LEU A 277 -13.76 2.89 -1.76
N GLN A 278 -14.47 2.24 -2.67
CA GLN A 278 -15.30 2.93 -3.64
C GLN A 278 -16.52 3.58 -2.98
N LEU A 279 -17.15 2.89 -2.02
CA LEU A 279 -18.26 3.41 -1.26
C LEU A 279 -17.85 4.59 -0.36
N GLU A 280 -16.67 4.53 0.25
CA GLU A 280 -16.13 5.66 1.00
C GLU A 280 -15.89 6.89 0.12
N ARG A 281 -15.39 6.67 -1.10
CA ARG A 281 -15.15 7.72 -2.07
C ARG A 281 -16.43 8.41 -2.52
N ASP A 282 -17.48 7.62 -2.79
CA ASP A 282 -18.71 8.07 -3.40
C ASP A 282 -19.84 8.32 -2.38
N ALA A 283 -19.57 8.20 -1.08
CA ALA A 283 -20.57 8.17 0.01
C ALA A 283 -21.53 9.38 0.06
N GLU A 284 -21.23 10.45 -0.66
CA GLU A 284 -22.03 11.68 -0.64
C GLU A 284 -23.02 11.80 -1.82
N GLU A 285 -22.88 11.04 -2.89
CA GLU A 285 -23.60 11.35 -4.12
C GLU A 285 -24.70 10.36 -4.55
N HIS A 286 -24.62 9.07 -4.19
CA HIS A 286 -25.55 8.09 -4.76
C HIS A 286 -25.93 6.95 -3.83
N GLN A 287 -27.13 6.42 -4.02
CA GLN A 287 -27.64 5.23 -3.37
C GLN A 287 -28.35 4.36 -4.40
N GLY A 288 -27.81 3.21 -4.76
CA GLY A 288 -28.51 2.27 -5.63
C GLY A 288 -27.66 1.21 -6.32
N VAL A 289 -28.28 0.47 -7.24
CA VAL A 289 -27.63 -0.62 -7.99
C VAL A 289 -26.50 -0.12 -8.87
N GLU A 290 -26.58 1.11 -9.39
CA GLU A 290 -25.53 1.70 -10.23
C GLU A 290 -24.27 1.98 -9.42
N ASP A 291 -24.40 2.33 -8.14
CA ASP A 291 -23.27 2.53 -7.25
C ASP A 291 -22.60 1.21 -6.92
N LEU A 292 -23.38 0.15 -6.69
CA LEU A 292 -22.85 -1.19 -6.51
C LEU A 292 -22.10 -1.66 -7.77
N LYS A 293 -22.66 -1.43 -8.96
CA LYS A 293 -21.96 -1.76 -10.22
C LYS A 293 -20.66 -0.99 -10.35
N ARG A 294 -20.65 0.29 -9.99
CA ARG A 294 -19.44 1.14 -10.01
C ARG A 294 -18.42 0.66 -8.99
N ALA A 295 -18.87 0.37 -7.76
CA ALA A 295 -18.04 -0.17 -6.70
C ALA A 295 -17.42 -1.53 -7.07
N LEU A 296 -18.17 -2.37 -7.78
CA LEU A 296 -17.65 -3.63 -8.35
C LEU A 296 -16.77 -3.43 -9.59
N GLY A 297 -16.60 -2.19 -10.04
CA GLY A 297 -15.82 -1.88 -11.22
C GLY A 297 -16.44 -2.32 -12.53
N LEU A 298 -17.72 -2.67 -12.53
CA LEU A 298 -18.44 -3.07 -13.72
C LEU A 298 -18.64 -1.85 -14.62
N GLY A 299 -18.05 -1.89 -15.81
CA GLY A 299 -18.04 -0.77 -16.75
C GLY A 299 -16.90 0.22 -16.58
N ASN A 300 -16.01 0.04 -15.62
CA ASN A 300 -14.80 0.83 -15.45
C ASN A 300 -13.56 0.06 -15.92
N TRP A 301 -12.91 0.54 -16.98
CA TRP A 301 -11.69 -0.06 -17.51
C TRP A 301 -10.54 -0.12 -16.51
N ALA A 302 -10.52 0.75 -15.50
CA ALA A 302 -9.51 0.71 -14.44
C ALA A 302 -9.52 -0.60 -13.63
N HIS A 303 -10.66 -1.30 -13.56
CA HIS A 303 -10.80 -2.56 -12.83
C HIS A 303 -10.65 -3.81 -13.71
N VAL A 304 -10.54 -3.67 -15.03
CA VAL A 304 -10.40 -4.82 -15.95
C VAL A 304 -9.18 -5.67 -15.59
N GLY A 305 -8.06 -5.03 -15.27
CA GLY A 305 -6.85 -5.74 -14.85
C GLY A 305 -7.05 -6.57 -13.60
N PHE A 306 -7.73 -6.03 -12.60
CA PHE A 306 -8.08 -6.75 -11.37
C PHE A 306 -8.92 -8.00 -11.66
N TRP A 307 -10.00 -7.85 -12.43
CA TRP A 307 -10.86 -8.98 -12.78
C TRP A 307 -10.14 -10.01 -13.64
N ALA A 308 -9.30 -9.58 -14.58
CA ALA A 308 -8.51 -10.48 -15.42
C ALA A 308 -7.59 -11.38 -14.57
N VAL A 309 -6.83 -10.79 -13.63
CA VAL A 309 -5.96 -11.56 -12.72
C VAL A 309 -6.78 -12.47 -11.81
N HIS A 310 -7.89 -11.98 -11.28
CA HIS A 310 -8.77 -12.75 -10.42
C HIS A 310 -9.34 -13.99 -11.13
N VAL A 311 -9.77 -13.85 -12.39
CA VAL A 311 -10.23 -14.96 -13.22
C VAL A 311 -9.06 -15.90 -13.54
N CYS A 312 -7.89 -15.37 -13.96
CA CYS A 312 -6.71 -16.18 -14.26
C CYS A 312 -6.32 -17.07 -13.07
N LEU A 313 -6.23 -16.51 -11.86
CA LEU A 313 -5.87 -17.29 -10.67
C LEU A 313 -6.87 -18.39 -10.35
N ARG A 314 -8.16 -18.17 -10.61
CA ARG A 314 -9.20 -19.21 -10.42
C ARG A 314 -9.13 -20.29 -11.49
N VAL A 315 -8.86 -19.91 -12.74
CA VAL A 315 -8.65 -20.86 -13.83
C VAL A 315 -7.40 -21.71 -13.56
N GLU A 316 -6.31 -21.09 -13.13
CA GLU A 316 -5.10 -21.81 -12.71
C GLU A 316 -5.40 -22.83 -11.61
N LEU A 317 -6.10 -22.41 -10.54
CA LEU A 317 -6.46 -23.28 -9.43
C LEU A 317 -7.37 -24.42 -9.88
N TYR A 318 -8.37 -24.14 -10.73
CA TYR A 318 -9.28 -25.15 -11.25
C TYR A 318 -8.54 -26.20 -12.11
N VAL A 319 -7.69 -25.75 -13.03
CA VAL A 319 -6.92 -26.66 -13.89
C VAL A 319 -5.93 -27.47 -13.04
N ALA A 320 -5.24 -26.83 -12.11
CA ALA A 320 -4.33 -27.52 -11.17
C ALA A 320 -5.08 -28.58 -10.35
N TRP A 321 -6.28 -28.27 -9.87
CA TRP A 321 -7.12 -29.24 -9.17
C TRP A 321 -7.50 -30.42 -10.05
N ARG A 322 -7.94 -30.17 -11.29
CA ARG A 322 -8.28 -31.23 -12.27
C ARG A 322 -7.10 -32.13 -12.60
N GLN A 323 -5.88 -31.63 -12.48
CA GLN A 323 -4.65 -32.38 -12.78
C GLN A 323 -3.96 -32.96 -11.54
N GLY A 324 -4.54 -32.84 -10.34
CA GLY A 324 -3.92 -33.29 -9.09
C GLY A 324 -2.75 -32.41 -8.64
N LEU A 325 -2.60 -31.21 -9.18
CA LEU A 325 -1.52 -30.23 -8.88
C LEU A 325 -1.93 -29.16 -7.86
N CYS A 326 -3.07 -29.32 -7.18
CA CYS A 326 -3.62 -28.33 -6.26
C CYS A 326 -2.62 -27.93 -5.16
N TRP A 327 -1.92 -28.91 -4.57
CA TRP A 327 -0.90 -28.63 -3.56
C TRP A 327 0.29 -27.85 -4.10
N SER A 328 0.68 -28.09 -5.36
CA SER A 328 1.72 -27.32 -6.03
C SER A 328 1.29 -25.87 -6.23
N TRP A 329 0.03 -25.63 -6.61
CA TRP A 329 -0.54 -24.29 -6.73
C TRP A 329 -0.54 -23.56 -5.40
N LEU A 330 -1.03 -24.20 -4.33
CA LEU A 330 -1.06 -23.63 -2.99
C LEU A 330 0.34 -23.27 -2.50
N PHE A 331 1.30 -24.18 -2.68
CA PHE A 331 2.69 -23.93 -2.29
C PHE A 331 3.30 -22.72 -3.01
N GLN A 332 3.09 -22.60 -4.32
CA GLN A 332 3.56 -21.47 -5.11
C GLN A 332 2.92 -20.15 -4.65
N PHE A 333 1.61 -20.18 -4.43
CA PHE A 333 0.86 -19.00 -4.03
C PHE A 333 1.28 -18.53 -2.63
N ILE A 334 1.29 -19.42 -1.64
CA ILE A 334 1.72 -19.15 -0.27
C ILE A 334 3.18 -18.72 -0.23
N GLY A 335 4.05 -19.40 -0.99
CA GLY A 335 5.48 -19.05 -1.07
C GLY A 335 5.70 -17.63 -1.58
N SER A 336 4.97 -17.22 -2.63
CA SER A 336 5.05 -15.85 -3.14
C SER A 336 4.50 -14.81 -2.16
N LEU A 337 3.43 -15.13 -1.44
CA LEU A 337 2.87 -14.28 -0.39
C LEU A 337 3.88 -14.04 0.73
N TRP A 338 4.48 -15.12 1.24
CA TRP A 338 5.46 -15.01 2.32
C TRP A 338 6.74 -14.31 1.87
N LEU A 339 7.20 -14.57 0.66
CA LEU A 339 8.37 -13.88 0.13
C LEU A 339 8.10 -12.37 0.02
N ASN A 340 6.97 -11.96 -0.53
CA ASN A 340 6.59 -10.55 -0.55
C ASN A 340 6.44 -9.96 0.86
N THR A 341 5.81 -10.68 1.77
CA THR A 341 5.67 -10.28 3.17
C THR A 341 7.04 -10.00 3.79
N LEU A 342 7.97 -10.94 3.68
CA LEU A 342 9.32 -10.78 4.21
C LEU A 342 10.06 -9.59 3.58
N LEU A 343 9.91 -9.38 2.28
CA LEU A 343 10.57 -8.27 1.57
C LEU A 343 10.01 -6.91 1.98
N VAL A 344 8.69 -6.79 2.12
CA VAL A 344 8.06 -5.54 2.55
C VAL A 344 8.52 -5.15 3.95
N VAL A 345 8.56 -6.10 4.89
CA VAL A 345 9.03 -5.81 6.25
C VAL A 345 10.53 -5.57 6.32
N SER A 346 11.26 -5.96 5.31
CA SER A 346 12.72 -5.88 5.27
C SER A 346 13.27 -4.51 4.89
N SER A 347 12.43 -3.55 4.58
CA SER A 347 12.85 -2.25 4.02
C SER A 347 12.79 -1.09 5.01
N HIS A 348 12.30 -1.34 6.24
CA HIS A 348 12.22 -0.37 7.32
C HIS A 348 12.81 -0.93 8.61
N ASP A 349 13.21 -0.05 9.50
CA ASP A 349 13.57 -0.45 10.86
C ASP A 349 12.29 -0.68 11.69
N PHE A 350 12.23 -1.80 12.39
CA PHE A 350 11.00 -2.27 13.04
C PHE A 350 10.83 -1.80 14.47
N ASP A 351 11.86 -1.27 15.06
CA ASP A 351 11.96 -1.18 16.50
C ASP A 351 11.66 0.16 17.08
N ASP A 352 11.95 1.21 16.33
CA ASP A 352 11.93 2.54 16.87
C ASP A 352 10.93 3.43 16.15
N LEU A 353 10.31 4.32 16.90
CA LEU A 353 9.71 5.52 16.35
C LEU A 353 10.83 6.35 15.74
N GLY A 354 10.62 6.84 14.53
CA GLY A 354 11.49 7.83 13.95
C GLY A 354 11.63 9.04 14.85
N ASP A 355 12.73 9.74 14.74
CA ASP A 355 12.95 10.99 15.46
C ASP A 355 12.02 12.09 14.93
N GLU A 356 10.82 12.17 15.48
CA GLU A 356 9.82 13.17 15.09
C GLU A 356 10.25 14.63 15.36
N SER A 357 11.43 14.84 15.98
CA SER A 357 12.02 16.16 16.12
C SER A 357 12.69 16.65 14.82
N GLU A 358 13.03 15.74 13.89
CA GLU A 358 13.58 16.12 12.59
C GLU A 358 12.53 16.87 11.75
N ARG A 359 12.90 18.07 11.32
CA ARG A 359 12.01 18.98 10.60
C ARG A 359 12.17 18.92 9.09
N ASP A 360 13.27 18.40 8.57
CA ASP A 360 13.45 18.16 7.15
C ASP A 360 12.92 16.77 6.79
N TRP A 361 11.74 16.75 6.17
CA TRP A 361 11.06 15.51 5.80
C TRP A 361 11.96 14.52 5.04
N ALA A 362 12.79 15.00 4.14
CA ALA A 362 13.62 14.12 3.34
C ALA A 362 14.80 13.55 4.14
N VAL A 363 15.34 14.30 5.09
CA VAL A 363 16.35 13.79 6.04
C VAL A 363 15.74 12.73 6.93
N PHE A 364 14.53 12.97 7.44
CA PHE A 364 13.76 12.00 8.20
C PHE A 364 13.55 10.71 7.39
N GLN A 365 13.09 10.81 6.13
CA GLN A 365 12.88 9.62 5.27
C GLN A 365 14.18 8.83 5.05
N LEU A 366 15.33 9.51 4.90
CA LEU A 366 16.65 8.87 4.75
C LEU A 366 17.05 8.10 6.01
N ALA A 367 16.73 8.60 7.18
CA ALA A 367 17.03 7.95 8.46
C ALA A 367 16.15 6.70 8.66
N GLU A 368 14.86 6.78 8.30
CA GLU A 368 13.87 5.75 8.59
C GLU A 368 13.76 4.66 7.51
N THR A 369 14.55 4.75 6.45
CA THR A 369 14.55 3.78 5.36
C THR A 369 15.95 3.29 5.04
N HIS A 370 16.06 2.07 4.53
CA HIS A 370 17.31 1.55 4.03
C HIS A 370 17.12 0.79 2.72
N ASP A 371 18.15 0.81 1.90
CA ASP A 371 18.21 -0.01 0.71
C ASP A 371 18.59 -1.44 1.06
N MET A 372 18.14 -2.42 0.25
CA MET A 372 18.52 -3.82 0.45
C MET A 372 19.30 -4.38 -0.74
N SER A 373 20.19 -5.33 -0.46
CA SER A 373 20.92 -6.09 -1.47
C SER A 373 20.68 -7.59 -1.29
N ILE A 374 20.45 -8.28 -2.40
CA ILE A 374 20.24 -9.74 -2.47
C ILE A 374 21.41 -10.39 -3.22
N THR A 375 21.74 -9.86 -4.40
CA THR A 375 22.77 -10.38 -5.30
C THR A 375 23.92 -9.41 -5.51
N GLY A 376 23.74 -8.15 -5.14
CA GLY A 376 24.65 -7.04 -5.45
C GLY A 376 24.45 -6.45 -6.85
N TRP A 377 23.52 -6.96 -7.65
CA TRP A 377 23.16 -6.41 -8.95
C TRP A 377 21.85 -5.60 -8.85
N PRO A 378 21.88 -4.27 -8.83
CA PRO A 378 20.73 -3.45 -8.47
C PRO A 378 19.45 -3.73 -9.27
N ARG A 379 19.57 -4.02 -10.58
CA ARG A 379 18.41 -4.35 -11.40
C ARG A 379 17.82 -5.74 -11.14
N LEU A 380 18.68 -6.71 -10.82
CA LEU A 380 18.22 -8.04 -10.44
C LEU A 380 17.63 -8.00 -9.03
N ASP A 381 18.31 -7.33 -8.11
CA ASP A 381 17.82 -7.11 -6.75
C ASP A 381 16.45 -6.41 -6.74
N CYS A 382 16.24 -5.47 -7.66
CA CYS A 382 14.95 -4.82 -7.85
C CYS A 382 13.82 -5.83 -8.13
N TRP A 383 14.02 -6.80 -9.01
CA TRP A 383 13.00 -7.82 -9.30
C TRP A 383 12.86 -8.85 -8.18
N LEU A 384 13.96 -9.28 -7.58
CA LEU A 384 13.95 -10.23 -6.47
C LEU A 384 13.37 -9.66 -5.19
N SER A 385 13.46 -8.33 -5.00
CA SER A 385 12.91 -7.62 -3.85
C SER A 385 11.50 -7.04 -4.08
N ALA A 386 10.81 -7.43 -5.14
CA ALA A 386 9.53 -6.81 -5.49
C ALA A 386 9.59 -5.27 -5.63
N GLY A 387 10.70 -4.73 -6.14
CA GLY A 387 10.90 -3.30 -6.34
C GLY A 387 11.45 -2.54 -5.12
N LEU A 388 11.66 -3.22 -4.00
CA LEU A 388 12.00 -2.59 -2.72
C LEU A 388 13.52 -2.43 -2.48
N ALA A 389 14.39 -2.95 -3.36
CA ALA A 389 15.83 -2.77 -3.19
C ALA A 389 16.26 -1.30 -3.14
N PRO A 390 15.81 -0.39 -4.04
CA PRO A 390 16.14 1.03 -3.97
C PRO A 390 15.15 1.81 -3.10
N HIS A 391 15.01 1.45 -1.82
CA HIS A 391 13.90 1.89 -0.97
C HIS A 391 14.00 3.35 -0.53
N ARG A 392 15.21 3.84 -0.23
CA ARG A 392 15.42 5.26 0.10
C ARG A 392 14.97 6.17 -1.04
N ALA A 393 15.36 5.84 -2.27
CA ALA A 393 14.94 6.61 -3.42
C ALA A 393 13.44 6.52 -3.67
N HIS A 394 12.82 5.38 -3.35
CA HIS A 394 11.38 5.16 -3.41
C HIS A 394 10.62 6.07 -2.43
N HIS A 395 11.09 6.19 -1.20
CA HIS A 395 10.49 7.07 -0.20
C HIS A 395 10.71 8.55 -0.50
N LEU A 396 11.93 8.94 -0.88
CA LEU A 396 12.25 10.34 -1.19
C LEU A 396 11.54 10.88 -2.43
N LEU A 397 11.23 10.02 -3.40
CA LEU A 397 10.70 10.39 -4.70
C LEU A 397 9.43 9.57 -5.02
N PRO A 398 8.38 9.67 -4.20
CA PRO A 398 7.18 8.82 -4.33
C PRO A 398 6.41 9.07 -5.63
N TYR A 399 6.68 10.16 -6.34
CA TYR A 399 6.14 10.43 -7.66
C TYR A 399 6.83 9.64 -8.79
N GLN A 400 7.93 8.92 -8.51
CA GLN A 400 8.61 8.14 -9.53
C GLN A 400 7.80 6.91 -9.92
N ARG A 401 7.93 6.55 -11.20
CA ARG A 401 7.00 5.61 -11.84
C ARG A 401 7.48 4.17 -11.78
N SER A 402 8.71 3.91 -11.40
CA SER A 402 9.27 2.57 -11.36
C SER A 402 10.47 2.45 -10.44
N ALA A 403 10.73 1.24 -9.96
CA ALA A 403 11.93 0.96 -9.18
C ALA A 403 13.25 1.18 -9.97
N TYR A 404 13.22 1.07 -11.30
CA TYR A 404 14.37 1.44 -12.13
C TYR A 404 14.61 2.96 -12.17
N ALA A 405 13.54 3.75 -12.11
CA ALA A 405 13.66 5.20 -11.96
C ALA A 405 14.30 5.56 -10.62
N ASN A 406 13.95 4.83 -9.54
CA ASN A 406 14.58 4.99 -8.23
C ASN A 406 16.09 4.71 -8.30
N ILE A 407 16.51 3.60 -8.92
CA ILE A 407 17.93 3.29 -9.17
C ILE A 407 18.61 4.43 -9.98
N ALA A 408 17.97 4.90 -11.04
CA ALA A 408 18.53 5.96 -11.87
C ALA A 408 18.63 7.32 -11.17
N SER A 409 17.86 7.54 -10.11
CA SER A 409 17.85 8.76 -9.31
C SER A 409 18.87 8.75 -8.17
N GLU A 410 19.29 7.58 -7.73
CA GLU A 410 20.22 7.42 -6.61
C GLU A 410 21.48 8.29 -6.72
N PRO A 411 22.18 8.40 -7.89
CA PRO A 411 23.34 9.29 -8.00
C PRO A 411 23.00 10.77 -7.76
N ALA A 412 21.78 11.20 -8.06
CA ALA A 412 21.34 12.56 -7.77
C ALA A 412 21.11 12.78 -6.27
N ILE A 413 20.50 11.80 -5.61
CA ILE A 413 20.27 11.84 -4.17
C ILE A 413 21.63 11.85 -3.43
N ARG A 414 22.55 10.97 -3.79
CA ARG A 414 23.91 10.92 -3.20
C ARG A 414 24.65 12.24 -3.30
N ARG A 415 24.58 12.93 -4.44
CA ARG A 415 25.19 14.27 -4.57
C ARG A 415 24.59 15.31 -3.62
N VAL A 416 23.30 15.20 -3.31
CA VAL A 416 22.69 16.07 -2.28
C VAL A 416 23.18 15.70 -0.89
N CYS A 417 23.24 14.41 -0.57
CA CYS A 417 23.79 13.91 0.69
C CYS A 417 25.22 14.40 0.91
N GLU A 418 26.10 14.24 -0.09
CA GLU A 418 27.49 14.70 -0.06
C GLU A 418 27.60 16.21 0.23
N ARG A 419 26.82 17.04 -0.44
CA ARG A 419 26.82 18.50 -0.22
C ARG A 419 26.35 18.89 1.19
N ARG A 420 25.52 18.07 1.79
CA ARG A 420 24.94 18.31 3.13
C ARG A 420 25.66 17.57 4.25
N GLY A 421 26.70 16.82 3.94
CA GLY A 421 27.44 16.01 4.92
C GLY A 421 26.63 14.86 5.50
N ILE A 422 25.59 14.39 4.79
CA ILE A 422 24.75 13.24 5.20
C ILE A 422 25.41 11.97 4.65
N ALA A 423 25.66 11.00 5.53
CA ALA A 423 26.18 9.72 5.13
C ALA A 423 25.18 8.93 4.26
N TRP A 424 25.70 8.25 3.25
CA TRP A 424 24.90 7.29 2.48
C TRP A 424 25.41 5.89 2.78
N ASP A 425 24.70 5.20 3.64
CA ASP A 425 25.06 3.84 4.03
C ASP A 425 24.91 2.86 2.87
N PRO A 426 25.74 1.82 2.78
CA PRO A 426 25.57 0.77 1.79
C PRO A 426 24.21 0.04 2.00
N PRO A 427 23.67 -0.58 0.94
CA PRO A 427 22.48 -1.42 1.08
C PRO A 427 22.71 -2.56 2.08
N LYS A 428 21.76 -2.80 2.99
CA LYS A 428 21.82 -3.92 3.94
C LYS A 428 21.65 -5.24 3.19
N ALA A 429 22.47 -6.23 3.51
CA ALA A 429 22.35 -7.57 2.93
C ALA A 429 21.11 -8.30 3.47
N LEU A 430 20.20 -8.71 2.58
CA LEU A 430 18.94 -9.36 2.98
C LEU A 430 19.20 -10.59 3.86
N GLY A 431 20.12 -11.47 3.46
CA GLY A 431 20.35 -12.75 4.15
C GLY A 431 21.01 -12.64 5.50
N SER A 432 22.06 -11.82 5.61
CA SER A 432 22.92 -11.78 6.82
C SER A 432 22.57 -10.65 7.79
N GLU A 433 21.97 -9.56 7.31
CA GLU A 433 21.70 -8.41 8.17
C GLU A 433 20.20 -8.27 8.46
N ILE A 434 19.33 -8.43 7.46
CA ILE A 434 17.90 -8.15 7.59
C ILE A 434 17.11 -9.35 8.12
N LEU A 435 17.20 -10.52 7.46
CA LEU A 435 16.39 -11.69 7.83
C LEU A 435 16.56 -12.14 9.29
N PRO A 436 17.76 -12.06 9.92
CA PRO A 436 17.89 -12.37 11.35
C PRO A 436 17.08 -11.42 12.25
N VAL A 437 16.95 -10.14 11.89
CA VAL A 437 16.15 -9.17 12.63
C VAL A 437 14.67 -9.50 12.46
N VAL A 438 14.23 -9.70 11.21
CA VAL A 438 12.85 -10.09 10.89
C VAL A 438 12.46 -11.38 11.62
N ALA A 439 13.32 -12.40 11.64
CA ALA A 439 13.06 -13.64 12.33
C ALA A 439 12.91 -13.45 13.85
N ARG A 440 13.80 -12.68 14.47
CA ARG A 440 13.68 -12.35 15.91
C ARG A 440 12.33 -11.68 16.22
N ARG A 441 11.87 -10.78 15.35
CA ARG A 441 10.58 -10.10 15.52
C ARG A 441 9.41 -11.03 15.30
N LEU A 442 9.44 -11.84 14.27
CA LEU A 442 8.39 -12.80 13.97
C LEU A 442 8.15 -13.77 15.15
N PHE A 443 9.19 -14.13 15.89
CA PHE A 443 9.13 -15.06 17.01
C PHE A 443 9.23 -14.38 18.39
N ALA A 444 9.11 -13.06 18.48
CA ALA A 444 9.02 -12.35 19.75
C ALA A 444 7.73 -12.73 20.50
N PRO A 445 7.68 -12.66 21.85
CA PRO A 445 6.47 -12.89 22.62
C PRO A 445 5.31 -12.02 22.14
N ALA A 446 4.07 -12.50 22.35
CA ALA A 446 2.90 -11.73 22.00
C ALA A 446 2.79 -10.46 22.86
N CYS A 447 2.52 -9.35 22.20
CA CYS A 447 2.33 -8.07 22.87
C CYS A 447 1.11 -7.33 22.27
N ASP A 448 0.60 -6.37 23.02
CA ASP A 448 -0.41 -5.46 22.50
C ASP A 448 0.22 -4.61 21.39
N PRO A 449 -0.35 -4.59 20.17
CA PRO A 449 0.23 -3.83 19.07
C PRO A 449 0.31 -2.32 19.33
N ALA A 450 -0.56 -1.80 20.19
CA ALA A 450 -0.63 -0.40 20.50
C ALA A 450 0.40 0.03 21.56
N THR A 451 0.38 -0.70 22.69
CA THR A 451 1.21 -0.34 23.86
C THR A 451 2.56 -1.06 23.86
N ARG A 452 2.68 -2.11 23.03
CA ARG A 452 3.81 -3.06 23.04
C ARG A 452 4.01 -3.79 24.38
N GLU A 453 3.03 -3.70 25.28
CA GLU A 453 3.04 -4.45 26.53
C GLU A 453 2.81 -5.94 26.28
N ALA A 454 3.48 -6.78 27.04
CA ALA A 454 3.31 -8.21 26.95
C ALA A 454 1.86 -8.60 27.26
N LEU A 455 1.23 -9.39 26.39
CA LEU A 455 -0.14 -9.84 26.57
C LEU A 455 -0.26 -10.98 27.56
N TYR A 456 0.79 -11.79 27.70
CA TYR A 456 0.81 -13.01 28.50
C TYR A 456 2.06 -13.10 29.33
N ALA A 457 1.88 -13.56 30.58
CA ALA A 457 2.99 -13.72 31.52
C ALA A 457 3.86 -14.95 31.22
N ASP A 458 3.27 -15.98 30.60
CA ASP A 458 3.95 -17.22 30.27
C ASP A 458 3.42 -17.85 28.96
N ALA A 459 4.15 -18.84 28.44
CA ALA A 459 3.83 -19.50 27.19
C ALA A 459 2.50 -20.29 27.24
N VAL A 460 2.08 -20.79 28.38
CA VAL A 460 0.82 -21.53 28.53
C VAL A 460 -0.34 -20.55 28.41
N ALA A 461 -0.28 -19.44 29.12
CA ALA A 461 -1.27 -18.36 29.03
C ALA A 461 -1.34 -17.79 27.60
N GLU A 462 -0.21 -17.66 26.95
CA GLU A 462 -0.13 -17.23 25.55
C GLU A 462 -0.95 -18.11 24.60
N HIS A 463 -0.97 -19.42 24.82
CA HIS A 463 -1.65 -20.38 23.95
C HIS A 463 -3.11 -20.66 24.29
N ALA A 464 -3.54 -20.40 25.50
CA ALA A 464 -4.85 -20.84 26.05
C ALA A 464 -5.89 -19.73 26.21
N SER A 465 -5.56 -18.51 25.88
CA SER A 465 -6.41 -17.33 26.12
C SER A 465 -7.55 -17.18 25.11
N TRP A 466 -8.79 -16.92 25.58
CA TRP A 466 -9.89 -16.47 24.72
C TRP A 466 -9.58 -15.19 23.94
N ARG A 467 -8.80 -14.31 24.52
CA ARG A 467 -8.29 -13.10 23.86
C ARG A 467 -7.45 -13.47 22.63
N GLN A 468 -6.59 -14.48 22.77
CA GLN A 468 -5.80 -15.02 21.68
C GLN A 468 -6.68 -15.57 20.55
N LEU A 469 -7.70 -16.36 20.89
CA LEU A 469 -8.62 -16.91 19.90
C LEU A 469 -9.38 -15.80 19.17
N ALA A 470 -9.93 -14.83 19.89
CA ALA A 470 -10.63 -13.69 19.30
C ALA A 470 -9.72 -12.90 18.37
N TYR A 471 -8.47 -12.72 18.76
CA TYR A 471 -7.46 -12.03 17.94
C TYR A 471 -7.19 -12.79 16.64
N CYS A 472 -6.97 -14.10 16.69
CA CYS A 472 -6.76 -14.94 15.51
C CYS A 472 -7.96 -14.92 14.56
N VAL A 473 -9.17 -15.05 15.08
CA VAL A 473 -10.40 -15.03 14.29
C VAL A 473 -10.57 -13.69 13.59
N SER A 474 -10.39 -12.59 14.31
CA SER A 474 -10.48 -11.25 13.75
C SER A 474 -9.44 -11.00 12.65
N TYR A 475 -8.22 -11.48 12.86
CA TYR A 475 -7.12 -11.35 11.92
C TYR A 475 -7.39 -12.11 10.61
N VAL A 476 -7.88 -13.36 10.69
CA VAL A 476 -8.27 -14.15 9.51
C VAL A 476 -9.47 -13.54 8.80
N ALA A 477 -10.47 -13.07 9.56
CA ALA A 477 -11.64 -12.39 8.99
C ALA A 477 -11.25 -11.13 8.19
N ALA A 478 -10.27 -10.38 8.67
CA ALA A 478 -9.72 -9.25 7.93
C ALA A 478 -9.17 -9.68 6.57
N GLY A 479 -8.42 -10.80 6.52
CA GLY A 479 -7.92 -11.35 5.26
C GLY A 479 -9.03 -11.72 4.29
N VAL A 480 -10.10 -12.33 4.76
CA VAL A 480 -11.28 -12.67 3.93
C VAL A 480 -11.93 -11.38 3.38
N CYS A 481 -11.95 -10.32 4.15
CA CYS A 481 -12.46 -9.02 3.69
C CYS A 481 -11.48 -8.29 2.74
N GLY A 482 -10.29 -8.84 2.49
CA GLY A 482 -9.26 -8.19 1.67
C GLY A 482 -8.59 -7.02 2.38
N ILE A 483 -8.71 -6.95 3.69
CA ILE A 483 -8.07 -5.93 4.51
C ILE A 483 -6.64 -6.40 4.77
N GLY A 484 -5.70 -5.74 4.11
CA GLY A 484 -4.29 -6.06 4.25
C GLY A 484 -3.74 -5.62 5.59
N SER A 485 -3.10 -6.52 6.31
CA SER A 485 -2.09 -6.19 7.29
C SER A 485 -0.74 -6.35 6.58
N ILE A 486 -0.34 -5.41 5.87
CA ILE A 486 1.04 -5.16 5.48
C ILE A 486 1.29 -3.72 5.78
#